data_18b8d4acf7a0b2b68f6d729ac89b5a7c
#
_entry.id   18b8d4acf7a0b2b68f6d729ac89b5a7c
#
_cell.length_a   1.000
_cell.length_b   1.000
_cell.length_c   1.000
_cell.angle_alpha   90.00
_cell.angle_beta   90.00
_cell.angle_gamma   90.00
#
_symmetry.space_group_name_H-M   'P 1'
#
loop_
_entity.id
_entity.type
_entity.pdbx_description
1 polymer ?
#
loop_
_entity_poly.entity_id
_entity_poly.type
_entity_poly.pdbx_seq_one_letter_code
_entity_poly.pdbx_strand_id
1 'polypeptide(L)'
;IDVFYTHCDALLTTDTWDIYFQKLPQGIQTQIMRFKRWQDRHASLLGKILLLEGLKKYGYPPDCLKNLSYSPYNRPFLDDSIDFNISHSGEYVVCAINNEGRVGIDIERMRPLDFSEFRNYMTSEEWNMMHESPDQLEYFYELWTVKESVIKGEGKGLSIPLLDIHWEGETASVSNNLWYIRKILIDPGYSCHVAANHEISELHTHKV
;
A
#
# COMPACT_ATOMS: atom_id res chain seq x y z
N ILE A 1 -11.12 8.32 -3.89
CA ILE A 1 -10.31 7.18 -3.38
C ILE A 1 -10.79 6.82 -1.99
N ASP A 2 -11.00 5.52 -1.74
CA ASP A 2 -11.27 4.97 -0.42
C ASP A 2 -10.07 4.20 0.11
N VAL A 3 -9.66 4.49 1.35
CA VAL A 3 -8.59 3.78 2.04
C VAL A 3 -9.15 3.07 3.25
N PHE A 4 -9.11 1.75 3.22
CA PHE A 4 -9.50 0.87 4.32
C PHE A 4 -8.26 0.46 5.11
N TYR A 5 -8.36 0.45 6.43
CA TYR A 5 -7.25 0.03 7.28
C TYR A 5 -7.70 -0.71 8.52
N THR A 6 -6.84 -1.56 9.04
CA THR A 6 -7.08 -2.31 10.29
C THR A 6 -5.77 -2.53 11.03
N HIS A 7 -5.89 -2.81 12.31
CA HIS A 7 -4.79 -3.12 13.21
C HIS A 7 -4.53 -4.63 13.23
N CYS A 8 -3.28 -5.04 13.23
CA CYS A 8 -2.82 -6.44 13.16
C CYS A 8 -1.69 -6.69 14.19
N ASP A 9 -1.92 -6.29 15.45
CA ASP A 9 -0.94 -6.37 16.54
C ASP A 9 -0.92 -7.72 17.27
N ALA A 10 -2.02 -8.48 17.17
CA ALA A 10 -2.21 -9.74 17.86
C ALA A 10 -2.73 -10.84 16.93
N LEU A 11 -2.57 -12.09 17.38
CA LEU A 11 -3.21 -13.22 16.73
C LEU A 11 -4.73 -13.05 16.77
N LEU A 12 -5.37 -13.19 15.62
CA LEU A 12 -6.82 -13.34 15.56
C LEU A 12 -7.22 -14.59 16.35
N THR A 13 -8.38 -14.55 16.99
CA THR A 13 -8.94 -15.77 17.58
C THR A 13 -9.19 -16.79 16.46
N THR A 14 -9.19 -18.08 16.79
CA THR A 14 -9.44 -19.14 15.82
C THR A 14 -10.76 -18.92 15.08
N ASP A 15 -11.81 -18.53 15.81
CA ASP A 15 -13.12 -18.27 15.21
C ASP A 15 -13.09 -17.11 14.22
N THR A 16 -12.43 -16.00 14.57
CA THR A 16 -12.30 -14.84 13.66
C THR A 16 -11.47 -15.19 12.43
N TRP A 17 -10.35 -15.91 12.65
CA TRP A 17 -9.53 -16.39 11.54
C TRP A 17 -10.34 -17.25 10.58
N ASP A 18 -11.07 -18.24 11.08
CA ASP A 18 -11.85 -19.18 10.26
C ASP A 18 -12.95 -18.46 9.49
N ILE A 19 -13.68 -17.54 10.15
CA ILE A 19 -14.71 -16.71 9.50
C ILE A 19 -14.13 -15.90 8.33
N TYR A 20 -12.98 -15.26 8.51
CA TYR A 20 -12.34 -14.47 7.47
C TYR A 20 -11.74 -15.34 6.37
N PHE A 21 -11.06 -16.40 6.77
CA PHE A 21 -10.39 -17.31 5.85
C PHE A 21 -11.37 -18.03 4.89
N GLN A 22 -12.53 -18.44 5.39
CA GLN A 22 -13.57 -19.08 4.59
C GLN A 22 -14.23 -18.14 3.56
N LYS A 23 -14.15 -16.82 3.74
CA LYS A 23 -14.62 -15.85 2.74
C LYS A 23 -13.74 -15.83 1.48
N LEU A 24 -12.52 -16.33 1.55
CA LEU A 24 -11.55 -16.25 0.48
C LEU A 24 -11.57 -17.49 -0.43
N PRO A 25 -11.33 -17.32 -1.75
CA PRO A 25 -11.15 -18.45 -2.66
C PRO A 25 -9.99 -19.37 -2.25
N GLN A 26 -10.12 -20.66 -2.52
CA GLN A 26 -9.12 -21.67 -2.13
C GLN A 26 -7.69 -21.35 -2.62
N GLY A 27 -7.55 -20.77 -3.82
CA GLY A 27 -6.24 -20.35 -4.34
C GLY A 27 -5.56 -19.30 -3.46
N ILE A 28 -6.34 -18.31 -2.97
CA ILE A 28 -5.84 -17.26 -2.06
C ILE A 28 -5.55 -17.88 -0.68
N GLN A 29 -6.41 -18.74 -0.17
CA GLN A 29 -6.18 -19.48 1.08
C GLN A 29 -4.84 -20.23 1.03
N THR A 30 -4.58 -20.93 -0.06
CA THR A 30 -3.33 -21.68 -0.27
C THR A 30 -2.11 -20.73 -0.29
N GLN A 31 -2.22 -19.55 -0.91
CA GLN A 31 -1.14 -18.56 -0.92
C GLN A 31 -0.85 -18.03 0.49
N ILE A 32 -1.88 -17.69 1.26
CA ILE A 32 -1.75 -17.22 2.65
C ILE A 32 -1.02 -18.26 3.50
N MET A 33 -1.36 -19.53 3.37
CA MET A 33 -0.77 -20.59 4.18
C MET A 33 0.70 -20.90 3.84
N ARG A 34 1.25 -20.39 2.74
CA ARG A 34 2.68 -20.50 2.41
C ARG A 34 3.58 -19.60 3.26
N PHE A 35 3.06 -18.53 3.82
CA PHE A 35 3.84 -17.67 4.71
C PHE A 35 4.24 -18.42 5.98
N LYS A 36 5.50 -18.31 6.38
CA LYS A 36 6.02 -19.01 7.58
C LYS A 36 5.63 -18.28 8.86
N ARG A 37 5.73 -16.95 8.85
CA ARG A 37 5.45 -16.12 10.02
C ARG A 37 3.93 -15.88 10.13
N TRP A 38 3.40 -15.93 11.32
CA TRP A 38 1.97 -15.68 11.55
C TRP A 38 1.59 -14.23 11.19
N GLN A 39 2.50 -13.27 11.43
CA GLN A 39 2.27 -11.86 11.07
C GLN A 39 1.98 -11.71 9.58
N ASP A 40 2.79 -12.35 8.73
CA ASP A 40 2.63 -12.28 7.27
C ASP A 40 1.32 -12.96 6.81
N ARG A 41 0.93 -14.07 7.47
CA ARG A 41 -0.36 -14.71 7.22
C ARG A 41 -1.53 -13.80 7.56
N HIS A 42 -1.47 -13.15 8.74
CA HIS A 42 -2.53 -12.26 9.21
C HIS A 42 -2.61 -11.01 8.36
N ALA A 43 -1.49 -10.36 8.04
CA ALA A 43 -1.46 -9.21 7.14
C ALA A 43 -2.01 -9.55 5.76
N SER A 44 -1.64 -10.71 5.21
CA SER A 44 -2.17 -11.17 3.92
C SER A 44 -3.66 -11.46 3.97
N LEU A 45 -4.17 -12.10 5.03
CA LEU A 45 -5.61 -12.35 5.25
C LEU A 45 -6.36 -11.03 5.37
N LEU A 46 -5.94 -10.18 6.32
CA LEU A 46 -6.61 -8.90 6.59
C LEU A 46 -6.59 -7.98 5.37
N GLY A 47 -5.50 -7.94 4.61
CA GLY A 47 -5.46 -7.18 3.35
C GLY A 47 -6.53 -7.63 2.34
N LYS A 48 -6.83 -8.94 2.26
CA LYS A 48 -7.91 -9.45 1.40
C LYS A 48 -9.30 -9.16 1.98
N ILE A 49 -9.45 -9.15 3.30
CA ILE A 49 -10.70 -8.75 3.95
C ILE A 49 -10.97 -7.26 3.74
N LEU A 50 -9.96 -6.38 3.90
CA LEU A 50 -10.09 -4.96 3.59
C LEU A 50 -10.51 -4.75 2.13
N LEU A 51 -9.89 -5.48 1.20
CA LEU A 51 -10.24 -5.43 -0.21
C LEU A 51 -11.69 -5.85 -0.44
N LEU A 52 -12.16 -6.94 0.17
CA LEU A 52 -13.57 -7.38 0.04
C LEU A 52 -14.56 -6.33 0.58
N GLU A 53 -14.28 -5.78 1.77
CA GLU A 53 -15.15 -4.75 2.36
C GLU A 53 -15.18 -3.48 1.49
N GLY A 54 -14.04 -3.08 0.94
CA GLY A 54 -13.98 -1.96 0.02
C GLY A 54 -14.71 -2.23 -1.29
N LEU A 55 -14.46 -3.36 -1.95
CA LEU A 55 -15.11 -3.74 -3.20
C LEU A 55 -16.64 -3.83 -3.06
N LYS A 56 -17.14 -4.24 -1.90
CA LYS A 56 -18.57 -4.23 -1.58
C LYS A 56 -19.18 -2.81 -1.67
N LYS A 57 -18.43 -1.78 -1.24
CA LYS A 57 -18.87 -0.38 -1.38
C LYS A 57 -19.05 0.01 -2.86
N TYR A 58 -18.26 -0.58 -3.75
CA TYR A 58 -18.34 -0.37 -5.20
C TYR A 58 -19.29 -1.35 -5.91
N GLY A 59 -20.11 -2.11 -5.15
CA GLY A 59 -21.14 -3.00 -5.69
C GLY A 59 -20.66 -4.38 -6.16
N TYR A 60 -19.42 -4.74 -5.85
CA TYR A 60 -18.89 -6.07 -6.18
C TYR A 60 -19.53 -7.17 -5.30
N PRO A 61 -19.78 -8.37 -5.86
CA PRO A 61 -20.31 -9.48 -5.09
C PRO A 61 -19.29 -10.04 -4.09
N PRO A 62 -19.74 -10.71 -2.99
CA PRO A 62 -18.85 -11.22 -1.95
C PRO A 62 -17.79 -12.22 -2.42
N ASP A 63 -18.02 -12.86 -3.55
CA ASP A 63 -17.13 -13.86 -4.14
C ASP A 63 -16.28 -13.33 -5.31
N CYS A 64 -16.23 -12.01 -5.50
CA CYS A 64 -15.51 -11.35 -6.61
C CYS A 64 -14.02 -11.72 -6.68
N LEU A 65 -13.37 -12.01 -5.55
CA LEU A 65 -11.96 -12.42 -5.52
C LEU A 65 -11.69 -13.77 -6.21
N LYS A 66 -12.71 -14.53 -6.62
CA LYS A 66 -12.53 -15.70 -7.50
C LYS A 66 -11.98 -15.31 -8.88
N ASN A 67 -12.24 -14.07 -9.30
CA ASN A 67 -11.79 -13.52 -10.58
C ASN A 67 -10.47 -12.76 -10.46
N LEU A 68 -9.83 -12.77 -9.27
CA LEU A 68 -8.56 -12.08 -9.06
C LEU A 68 -7.48 -12.66 -9.98
N SER A 69 -6.90 -11.80 -10.78
CA SER A 69 -5.83 -12.11 -11.73
C SER A 69 -4.56 -11.36 -11.39
N TYR A 70 -3.46 -11.67 -12.04
CA TYR A 70 -2.15 -11.05 -11.78
C TYR A 70 -1.51 -10.62 -13.09
N SER A 71 -0.96 -9.40 -13.09
CA SER A 71 -0.15 -8.90 -14.21
C SER A 71 1.17 -9.68 -14.35
N PRO A 72 1.93 -9.51 -15.45
CA PRO A 72 3.27 -10.07 -15.59
C PRO A 72 4.25 -9.67 -14.47
N TYR A 73 3.97 -8.58 -13.76
CA TYR A 73 4.74 -8.10 -12.61
C TYR A 73 4.13 -8.49 -11.25
N ASN A 74 3.23 -9.49 -11.23
CA ASN A 74 2.52 -9.97 -10.04
C ASN A 74 1.62 -8.91 -9.34
N ARG A 75 1.24 -7.84 -10.02
CA ARG A 75 0.25 -6.91 -9.50
C ARG A 75 -1.14 -7.51 -9.61
N PRO A 76 -1.90 -7.64 -8.49
CA PRO A 76 -3.27 -8.16 -8.56
C PRO A 76 -4.21 -7.14 -9.21
N PHE A 77 -5.20 -7.63 -9.95
CA PHE A 77 -6.28 -6.84 -10.55
C PHE A 77 -7.55 -7.69 -10.70
N LEU A 78 -8.71 -7.06 -10.81
CA LEU A 78 -10.00 -7.71 -11.07
C LEU A 78 -10.46 -7.46 -12.50
N ASP A 79 -10.69 -6.20 -12.83
CA ASP A 79 -11.16 -5.72 -14.13
C ASP A 79 -10.71 -4.26 -14.34
N ASP A 80 -11.14 -3.64 -15.44
CA ASP A 80 -10.71 -2.28 -15.81
C ASP A 80 -11.52 -1.18 -15.11
N SER A 81 -12.57 -1.51 -14.37
CA SER A 81 -13.45 -0.52 -13.72
C SER A 81 -13.03 -0.18 -12.28
N ILE A 82 -12.12 -0.96 -11.70
CA ILE A 82 -11.64 -0.76 -10.33
C ILE A 82 -10.16 -1.06 -10.24
N ASP A 83 -9.42 -0.20 -9.56
CA ASP A 83 -8.04 -0.47 -9.21
C ASP A 83 -7.87 -0.47 -7.70
N PHE A 84 -6.91 -1.23 -7.20
CA PHE A 84 -6.64 -1.33 -5.77
C PHE A 84 -5.18 -1.66 -5.50
N ASN A 85 -4.75 -1.31 -4.30
CA ASN A 85 -3.43 -1.68 -3.81
C ASN A 85 -3.45 -1.93 -2.30
N ILE A 86 -2.63 -2.85 -1.82
CA ILE A 86 -2.54 -3.26 -0.42
C ILE A 86 -1.11 -3.08 0.06
N SER A 87 -0.94 -2.51 1.24
CA SER A 87 0.34 -2.46 1.95
C SER A 87 0.18 -2.83 3.42
N HIS A 88 1.25 -3.22 4.06
CA HIS A 88 1.28 -3.46 5.50
C HIS A 88 2.68 -3.23 6.05
N SER A 89 2.75 -2.67 7.25
CA SER A 89 3.99 -2.55 8.01
C SER A 89 3.67 -2.53 9.50
N GLY A 90 4.52 -3.19 10.29
CA GLY A 90 4.30 -3.29 11.74
C GLY A 90 2.93 -3.88 12.07
N GLU A 91 2.08 -3.06 12.64
CA GLU A 91 0.77 -3.45 13.19
C GLU A 91 -0.40 -2.99 12.31
N TYR A 92 -0.15 -2.41 11.14
CA TYR A 92 -1.20 -1.93 10.26
C TYR A 92 -1.20 -2.60 8.90
N VAL A 93 -2.40 -2.84 8.42
CA VAL A 93 -2.69 -3.24 7.04
C VAL A 93 -3.60 -2.19 6.43
N VAL A 94 -3.28 -1.77 5.22
CA VAL A 94 -4.02 -0.75 4.46
C VAL A 94 -4.38 -1.25 3.07
N CYS A 95 -5.52 -0.82 2.55
CA CYS A 95 -5.98 -1.11 1.20
C CYS A 95 -6.57 0.16 0.60
N ALA A 96 -6.00 0.66 -0.48
CA ALA A 96 -6.57 1.74 -1.28
C ALA A 96 -7.39 1.16 -2.44
N ILE A 97 -8.54 1.75 -2.72
CA ILE A 97 -9.44 1.37 -3.81
C ILE A 97 -9.86 2.63 -4.57
N ASN A 98 -9.85 2.54 -5.90
CA ASN A 98 -10.14 3.64 -6.81
C ASN A 98 -10.85 3.14 -8.07
N ASN A 99 -11.86 3.86 -8.53
CA ASN A 99 -12.61 3.56 -9.76
C ASN A 99 -12.37 4.57 -10.89
N GLU A 100 -11.44 5.51 -10.70
CA GLU A 100 -11.14 6.57 -11.70
C GLU A 100 -9.78 6.38 -12.38
N GLY A 101 -9.02 5.37 -12.00
CA GLY A 101 -7.68 5.15 -12.54
C GLY A 101 -6.81 4.30 -11.63
N ARG A 102 -5.49 4.42 -11.79
CA ARG A 102 -4.52 3.64 -11.03
C ARG A 102 -4.28 4.23 -9.65
N VAL A 103 -4.12 3.35 -8.68
CA VAL A 103 -3.79 3.70 -7.30
C VAL A 103 -2.67 2.83 -6.74
N GLY A 104 -1.79 3.44 -5.95
CA GLY A 104 -0.82 2.72 -5.12
C GLY A 104 -0.88 3.27 -3.70
N ILE A 105 -0.59 2.44 -2.72
CA ILE A 105 -0.51 2.83 -1.31
C ILE A 105 0.68 2.19 -0.66
N ASP A 106 1.37 2.95 0.18
CA ASP A 106 2.40 2.41 1.04
C ASP A 106 2.27 2.91 2.47
N ILE A 107 2.57 2.04 3.42
CA ILE A 107 2.63 2.34 4.85
C ILE A 107 3.90 1.75 5.44
N GLU A 108 4.61 2.55 6.27
CA GLU A 108 5.80 2.09 6.96
C GLU A 108 5.79 2.53 8.43
N ARG A 109 6.12 1.60 9.31
CA ARG A 109 6.37 1.90 10.72
C ARG A 109 7.70 2.62 10.84
N MET A 110 7.68 3.85 11.35
CA MET A 110 8.89 4.63 11.58
C MET A 110 9.71 4.02 12.73
N ARG A 111 10.95 3.66 12.45
CA ARG A 111 11.91 3.12 13.42
C ARG A 111 13.28 3.74 13.16
N PRO A 112 14.10 3.96 14.18
CA PRO A 112 15.49 4.34 13.98
C PRO A 112 16.19 3.37 13.03
N LEU A 113 16.93 3.90 12.07
CA LEU A 113 17.65 3.13 11.07
C LEU A 113 18.97 3.83 10.70
N ASP A 114 19.88 3.12 10.07
CA ASP A 114 21.08 3.70 9.48
C ASP A 114 20.75 4.18 8.07
N PHE A 115 20.62 5.50 7.90
CA PHE A 115 20.31 6.09 6.58
C PHE A 115 21.37 5.78 5.53
N SER A 116 22.62 5.51 5.92
CA SER A 116 23.70 5.22 4.97
C SER A 116 23.41 3.99 4.11
N GLU A 117 22.64 3.03 4.61
CA GLU A 117 22.22 1.84 3.87
C GLU A 117 21.29 2.19 2.69
N PHE A 118 20.62 3.33 2.76
CA PHE A 118 19.65 3.79 1.77
C PHE A 118 20.21 4.85 0.82
N ARG A 119 21.49 5.26 0.98
CA ARG A 119 22.10 6.32 0.19
C ARG A 119 21.98 6.10 -1.33
N ASN A 120 22.04 4.87 -1.78
CA ASN A 120 21.96 4.51 -3.20
C ASN A 120 20.52 4.54 -3.78
N TYR A 121 19.52 4.76 -2.95
CA TYR A 121 18.10 4.87 -3.34
C TYR A 121 17.60 6.31 -3.31
N MET A 122 18.45 7.25 -2.95
CA MET A 122 18.16 8.68 -2.85
C MET A 122 19.06 9.46 -3.80
N THR A 123 18.50 10.47 -4.46
CA THR A 123 19.30 11.46 -5.20
C THR A 123 20.18 12.27 -4.24
N SER A 124 21.15 13.01 -4.76
CA SER A 124 21.97 13.88 -3.91
C SER A 124 21.14 15.01 -3.29
N GLU A 125 20.13 15.51 -3.99
CA GLU A 125 19.23 16.53 -3.51
C GLU A 125 18.36 16.01 -2.36
N GLU A 126 17.67 14.88 -2.54
CA GLU A 126 16.87 14.23 -1.48
C GLU A 126 17.69 13.91 -0.23
N TRP A 127 18.93 13.45 -0.43
CA TRP A 127 19.86 13.19 0.66
C TRP A 127 20.20 14.44 1.45
N ASN A 128 20.48 15.56 0.77
CA ASN A 128 20.76 16.83 1.42
C ASN A 128 19.52 17.36 2.14
N MET A 129 18.36 17.36 1.50
CA MET A 129 17.09 17.78 2.11
C MET A 129 16.77 16.98 3.37
N MET A 130 17.01 15.66 3.35
CA MET A 130 16.84 14.82 4.54
C MET A 130 17.74 15.26 5.69
N HIS A 131 19.03 15.57 5.41
CA HIS A 131 19.98 15.99 6.44
C HIS A 131 19.71 17.41 6.97
N GLU A 132 19.08 18.26 6.17
CA GLU A 132 18.65 19.60 6.56
C GLU A 132 17.28 19.59 7.28
N SER A 133 16.54 18.48 7.20
CA SER A 133 15.24 18.36 7.86
C SER A 133 15.38 18.37 9.38
N PRO A 134 14.50 19.09 10.12
CA PRO A 134 14.45 19.04 11.57
C PRO A 134 14.10 17.67 12.12
N ASP A 135 13.37 16.84 11.34
CA ASP A 135 13.11 15.43 11.61
C ASP A 135 13.53 14.58 10.40
N GLN A 136 14.77 14.09 10.46
CA GLN A 136 15.34 13.27 9.38
C GLN A 136 14.61 11.94 9.22
N LEU A 137 14.10 11.38 10.34
CA LEU A 137 13.42 10.09 10.33
C LEU A 137 12.06 10.22 9.64
N GLU A 138 11.28 11.23 9.99
CA GLU A 138 10.00 11.50 9.33
C GLU A 138 10.20 11.77 7.85
N TYR A 139 11.15 12.65 7.48
CA TYR A 139 11.44 12.95 6.08
C TYR A 139 11.82 11.72 5.28
N PHE A 140 12.69 10.85 5.82
CA PHE A 140 13.08 9.61 5.16
C PHE A 140 11.87 8.72 4.88
N TYR A 141 11.03 8.48 5.89
CA TYR A 141 9.88 7.61 5.72
C TYR A 141 8.78 8.21 4.82
N GLU A 142 8.62 9.53 4.82
CA GLU A 142 7.74 10.20 3.86
C GLU A 142 8.22 9.99 2.42
N LEU A 143 9.49 10.30 2.15
CA LEU A 143 10.09 10.08 0.84
C LEU A 143 9.98 8.61 0.39
N TRP A 144 10.27 7.68 1.30
CA TRP A 144 10.21 6.25 1.03
C TRP A 144 8.79 5.81 0.67
N THR A 145 7.81 6.13 1.51
CA THR A 145 6.41 5.72 1.28
C THR A 145 5.78 6.40 0.08
N VAL A 146 6.18 7.62 -0.26
CA VAL A 146 5.79 8.27 -1.53
C VAL A 146 6.32 7.47 -2.72
N LYS A 147 7.63 7.18 -2.76
CA LYS A 147 8.22 6.44 -3.86
C LYS A 147 7.63 5.04 -4.01
N GLU A 148 7.48 4.31 -2.92
CA GLU A 148 6.87 2.97 -2.93
C GLU A 148 5.39 3.01 -3.36
N SER A 149 4.62 4.02 -2.95
CA SER A 149 3.23 4.16 -3.40
C SER A 149 3.14 4.37 -4.92
N VAL A 150 4.05 5.16 -5.50
CA VAL A 150 4.14 5.37 -6.95
C VAL A 150 4.53 4.07 -7.67
N ILE A 151 5.57 3.35 -7.19
CA ILE A 151 5.98 2.05 -7.75
C ILE A 151 4.82 1.05 -7.76
N LYS A 152 4.09 0.98 -6.65
CA LYS A 152 2.93 0.10 -6.51
C LYS A 152 1.80 0.51 -7.45
N GLY A 153 1.55 1.80 -7.62
CA GLY A 153 0.61 2.35 -8.59
C GLY A 153 0.99 2.02 -10.03
N GLU A 154 2.26 2.23 -10.43
CA GLU A 154 2.78 1.83 -11.74
C GLU A 154 2.66 0.32 -11.99
N GLY A 155 2.80 -0.46 -10.93
CA GLY A 155 2.60 -1.90 -10.97
C GLY A 155 3.69 -2.70 -11.67
N LYS A 156 4.84 -2.09 -11.93
CA LYS A 156 6.03 -2.74 -12.51
C LYS A 156 7.03 -3.20 -11.45
N GLY A 157 6.73 -2.93 -10.17
CA GLY A 157 7.57 -3.30 -9.04
C GLY A 157 8.98 -2.73 -9.14
N LEU A 158 9.95 -3.48 -8.61
CA LEU A 158 11.37 -3.08 -8.57
C LEU A 158 12.06 -2.91 -9.93
N SER A 159 11.35 -3.10 -11.05
CA SER A 159 11.90 -2.73 -12.36
C SER A 159 11.98 -1.21 -12.56
N ILE A 160 11.35 -0.44 -11.69
CA ILE A 160 11.45 1.03 -11.66
C ILE A 160 12.50 1.41 -10.61
N PRO A 161 13.61 2.05 -11.00
CA PRO A 161 14.57 2.55 -10.03
C PRO A 161 13.95 3.64 -9.14
N LEU A 162 14.18 3.57 -7.84
CA LEU A 162 13.71 4.60 -6.90
C LEU A 162 14.28 6.00 -7.22
N LEU A 163 15.44 6.06 -7.86
CA LEU A 163 16.07 7.30 -8.29
C LEU A 163 15.32 8.00 -9.44
N ASP A 164 14.49 7.28 -10.20
CA ASP A 164 13.73 7.82 -11.32
C ASP A 164 12.41 8.45 -10.88
N ILE A 165 12.08 8.37 -9.58
CA ILE A 165 10.88 8.95 -9.00
C ILE A 165 11.24 10.30 -8.38
N HIS A 166 10.66 11.37 -8.91
CA HIS A 166 10.85 12.73 -8.45
C HIS A 166 9.61 13.22 -7.71
N TRP A 167 9.75 13.50 -6.42
CA TRP A 167 8.66 13.96 -5.57
C TRP A 167 8.74 15.47 -5.34
N GLU A 168 7.64 16.18 -5.61
CA GLU A 168 7.49 17.62 -5.41
C GLU A 168 6.14 17.92 -4.75
N GLY A 169 6.14 18.03 -3.42
CA GLY A 169 4.95 18.37 -2.64
C GLY A 169 3.81 17.36 -2.81
N GLU A 170 2.72 17.76 -3.46
CA GLU A 170 1.54 16.92 -3.66
C GLU A 170 1.59 16.07 -4.95
N THR A 171 2.70 16.08 -5.65
CA THR A 171 2.88 15.32 -6.88
C THR A 171 4.20 14.56 -6.91
N ALA A 172 4.24 13.48 -7.69
CA ALA A 172 5.47 12.80 -8.04
C ALA A 172 5.44 12.42 -9.52
N SER A 173 6.62 12.33 -10.14
CA SER A 173 6.73 11.93 -11.55
C SER A 173 7.67 10.75 -11.71
N VAL A 174 7.35 9.87 -12.66
CA VAL A 174 8.17 8.74 -13.09
C VAL A 174 7.89 8.42 -14.56
N SER A 175 8.93 8.27 -15.37
CA SER A 175 8.79 7.87 -16.80
C SER A 175 7.77 8.71 -17.57
N ASN A 176 7.71 10.02 -17.34
CA ASN A 176 6.75 10.98 -17.88
C ASN A 176 5.28 10.83 -17.40
N ASN A 177 5.02 9.96 -16.43
CA ASN A 177 3.71 9.86 -15.77
C ASN A 177 3.70 10.74 -14.51
N LEU A 178 2.63 11.51 -14.34
CA LEU A 178 2.36 12.30 -13.16
C LEU A 178 1.49 11.50 -12.18
N TRP A 179 1.86 11.53 -10.92
CA TRP A 179 1.14 10.92 -9.81
C TRP A 179 0.79 11.97 -8.78
N TYR A 180 -0.44 11.97 -8.29
CA TYR A 180 -0.91 12.85 -7.22
C TYR A 180 -0.79 12.11 -5.90
N ILE A 181 -0.20 12.77 -4.91
CA ILE A 181 0.20 12.18 -3.63
C ILE A 181 -0.66 12.76 -2.51
N ARG A 182 -1.12 11.93 -1.60
CA ARG A 182 -1.75 12.35 -0.34
C ARG A 182 -1.20 11.54 0.84
N LYS A 183 -0.80 12.27 1.90
CA LYS A 183 -0.46 11.66 3.20
C LYS A 183 -1.73 11.19 3.89
N ILE A 184 -1.69 9.99 4.46
CA ILE A 184 -2.77 9.40 5.24
C ILE A 184 -2.35 9.35 6.70
N LEU A 185 -3.11 10.00 7.58
CA LEU A 185 -2.84 9.98 9.02
C LEU A 185 -3.55 8.79 9.67
N ILE A 186 -2.83 7.71 9.89
CA ILE A 186 -3.32 6.49 10.55
C ILE A 186 -2.86 6.48 12.01
N ASP A 187 -1.57 6.67 12.23
CA ASP A 187 -0.92 6.62 13.54
C ASP A 187 0.35 7.47 13.51
N PRO A 188 0.68 8.23 14.57
CA PRO A 188 1.89 9.06 14.59
C PRO A 188 3.21 8.29 14.41
N GLY A 189 3.23 7.01 14.74
CA GLY A 189 4.41 6.15 14.55
C GLY A 189 4.57 5.58 13.15
N TYR A 190 3.74 6.02 12.17
CA TYR A 190 3.73 5.50 10.81
C TYR A 190 3.72 6.61 9.77
N SER A 191 4.42 6.38 8.67
CA SER A 191 4.26 7.14 7.43
C SER A 191 3.38 6.35 6.48
N CYS A 192 2.37 6.99 5.90
CA CYS A 192 1.49 6.36 4.92
C CYS A 192 1.13 7.34 3.82
N HIS A 193 1.33 6.92 2.55
CA HIS A 193 0.99 7.72 1.39
C HIS A 193 0.21 6.92 0.36
N VAL A 194 -0.75 7.58 -0.26
CA VAL A 194 -1.46 7.11 -1.46
C VAL A 194 -1.02 7.92 -2.67
N ALA A 195 -0.82 7.24 -3.79
CA ALA A 195 -0.52 7.82 -5.09
C ALA A 195 -1.61 7.43 -6.10
N ALA A 196 -2.08 8.39 -6.91
CA ALA A 196 -3.03 8.16 -7.98
C ALA A 196 -2.55 8.82 -9.28
N ASN A 197 -2.87 8.24 -10.44
CA ASN A 197 -2.52 8.81 -11.75
C ASN A 197 -3.52 9.86 -12.25
N HIS A 198 -4.36 10.37 -11.37
CA HIS A 198 -5.29 11.49 -11.56
C HIS A 198 -5.36 12.34 -10.30
N GLU A 199 -5.88 13.56 -10.39
CA GLU A 199 -6.05 14.44 -9.23
C GLU A 199 -6.96 13.81 -8.17
N ILE A 200 -6.52 13.83 -6.91
CA ILE A 200 -7.27 13.28 -5.78
C ILE A 200 -8.20 14.38 -5.24
N SER A 201 -9.42 14.44 -5.75
CA SER A 201 -10.45 15.38 -5.31
C SER A 201 -11.05 15.01 -3.95
N GLU A 202 -11.27 13.71 -3.73
CA GLU A 202 -11.83 13.18 -2.49
C GLU A 202 -11.06 11.96 -2.01
N LEU A 203 -10.81 11.91 -0.70
CA LEU A 203 -10.15 10.79 -0.05
C LEU A 203 -10.85 10.47 1.27
N HIS A 204 -11.33 9.25 1.38
CA HIS A 204 -12.03 8.76 2.57
C HIS A 204 -11.25 7.63 3.24
N THR A 205 -11.15 7.68 4.56
CA THR A 205 -10.51 6.62 5.35
C THR A 205 -11.54 5.86 6.18
N HIS A 206 -11.43 4.53 6.20
CA HIS A 206 -12.35 3.61 6.84
C HIS A 206 -11.58 2.64 7.73
N LYS A 207 -11.80 2.70 9.04
CA LYS A 207 -11.28 1.68 9.96
C LYS A 207 -12.23 0.49 9.99
N VAL A 208 -11.69 -0.70 9.78
CA VAL A 208 -12.41 -1.99 9.75
C VAL A 208 -11.98 -2.87 10.92
#